data_965e9a0bbd09fb8f0c7a6e723ee91d1b
#
_entry.id   965e9a0bbd09fb8f0c7a6e723ee91d1b
#
_cell.length_a   1.000
_cell.length_b   1.000
_cell.length_c   1.000
_cell.angle_alpha   90.00
_cell.angle_beta   90.00
_cell.angle_gamma   90.00
#
_symmetry.space_group_name_H-M   'P 1'
#
loop_
_entity.id
_entity.type
_entity.pdbx_description
1 polymer ?
#
loop_
_entity_poly.entity_id
_entity_poly.type
_entity_poly.pdbx_seq_one_letter_code
_entity_poly.pdbx_strand_id
1 'polypeptide(L)'
;SAQLPYALYDEGPSIEDCDLISASTPFQLLKRSHQLITEQTKIFDKELLNGLSNVGFELDFGEDDTGWQFKYLRRGGGYYFNVGCSNLIVERKVRLVQFSEIDGLISDGVEFKNGDRLKLDLVVLATGFEGQEFIIKEMFGAKIADSVGPIWGFNSQQQELRNMWVRTGQAGLWFIAGSFAQCRIYSKFLGLQIKACEEGLIPLTQ
;
A
#
# COMPACT_ATOMS: atom_id res chain seq x y z
N SER A 1 14.41 -2.02 -10.73
CA SER A 1 14.50 -2.16 -9.25
C SER A 1 13.20 -2.58 -8.59
N ALA A 2 12.01 -2.24 -9.13
CA ALA A 2 10.72 -2.60 -8.55
C ALA A 2 10.52 -4.12 -8.28
N GLN A 3 11.26 -4.99 -8.93
CA GLN A 3 11.22 -6.44 -8.77
C GLN A 3 12.09 -6.97 -7.62
N LEU A 4 13.01 -6.18 -7.08
CA LEU A 4 13.91 -6.61 -6.00
C LEU A 4 13.19 -7.29 -4.81
N PRO A 5 12.02 -6.82 -4.37
CA PRO A 5 11.28 -7.48 -3.28
C PRO A 5 10.82 -8.92 -3.59
N TYR A 6 10.81 -9.32 -4.85
CA TYR A 6 10.35 -10.64 -5.30
C TYR A 6 11.48 -11.62 -5.59
N ALA A 7 12.74 -11.22 -5.40
CA ALA A 7 13.92 -12.06 -5.69
C ALA A 7 13.86 -13.44 -5.00
N LEU A 8 13.26 -13.54 -3.82
CA LEU A 8 13.02 -14.82 -3.15
C LEU A 8 12.26 -15.82 -4.03
N TYR A 9 11.27 -15.34 -4.80
CA TYR A 9 10.44 -16.19 -5.66
C TYR A 9 11.07 -16.47 -7.03
N ASP A 10 11.98 -15.60 -7.49
CA ASP A 10 12.63 -15.76 -8.78
C ASP A 10 13.81 -16.75 -8.71
N GLU A 11 14.57 -16.72 -7.61
CA GLU A 11 15.84 -17.45 -7.44
C GLU A 11 15.84 -18.37 -6.21
N GLY A 12 14.75 -18.44 -5.48
CA GLY A 12 14.63 -19.15 -4.20
C GLY A 12 14.24 -20.63 -4.33
N PRO A 13 13.87 -21.25 -3.21
CA PRO A 13 13.38 -22.64 -3.17
C PRO A 13 12.01 -22.79 -3.82
N SER A 14 11.28 -23.88 -3.50
CA SER A 14 9.92 -24.10 -3.99
C SER A 14 8.98 -22.95 -3.60
N ILE A 15 7.90 -22.75 -4.37
CA ILE A 15 6.92 -21.69 -4.11
C ILE A 15 6.28 -21.86 -2.73
N GLU A 16 6.10 -23.09 -2.26
CA GLU A 16 5.55 -23.43 -0.96
C GLU A 16 6.48 -23.00 0.17
N ASP A 17 7.79 -23.21 0.00
CA ASP A 17 8.81 -22.78 0.96
C ASP A 17 8.95 -21.27 0.95
N CYS A 18 8.91 -20.61 -0.22
CA CYS A 18 8.90 -19.15 -0.32
C CYS A 18 7.68 -18.53 0.37
N ASP A 19 6.50 -19.13 0.21
CA ASP A 19 5.28 -18.72 0.89
C ASP A 19 5.40 -18.85 2.42
N LEU A 20 6.00 -19.95 2.90
CA LEU A 20 6.21 -20.15 4.33
C LEU A 20 7.22 -19.15 4.91
N ILE A 21 8.33 -18.90 4.21
CA ILE A 21 9.32 -17.88 4.57
C ILE A 21 8.63 -16.51 4.66
N SER A 22 7.84 -16.15 3.63
CA SER A 22 7.13 -14.88 3.59
C SER A 22 6.13 -14.73 4.74
N ALA A 23 5.37 -15.79 5.03
CA ALA A 23 4.37 -15.79 6.11
C ALA A 23 4.98 -15.76 7.51
N SER A 24 6.17 -16.35 7.69
CA SER A 24 6.86 -16.47 8.98
C SER A 24 7.81 -15.32 9.29
N THR A 25 8.05 -14.40 8.34
CA THR A 25 9.01 -13.30 8.54
C THR A 25 8.45 -12.26 9.51
N PRO A 26 9.07 -12.04 10.69
CA PRO A 26 8.61 -11.06 11.65
C PRO A 26 8.69 -9.63 11.10
N PHE A 27 7.77 -8.77 11.53
CA PHE A 27 7.68 -7.38 11.08
C PHE A 27 9.02 -6.62 11.12
N GLN A 28 9.79 -6.74 12.19
CA GLN A 28 11.06 -6.02 12.33
C GLN A 28 12.10 -6.48 11.31
N LEU A 29 12.14 -7.78 11.02
CA LEU A 29 13.02 -8.32 9.98
C LEU A 29 12.56 -7.91 8.59
N LEU A 30 11.25 -7.97 8.33
CA LEU A 30 10.63 -7.49 7.10
C LEU A 30 10.95 -6.01 6.87
N LYS A 31 10.76 -5.16 7.90
CA LYS A 31 11.11 -3.74 7.87
C LYS A 31 12.57 -3.52 7.50
N ARG A 32 13.48 -4.24 8.15
CA ARG A 32 14.92 -4.13 7.88
C ARG A 32 15.27 -4.56 6.46
N SER A 33 14.70 -5.65 5.98
CA SER A 33 14.88 -6.11 4.60
C SER A 33 14.44 -5.04 3.59
N HIS A 34 13.29 -4.42 3.82
CA HIS A 34 12.79 -3.37 2.93
C HIS A 34 13.62 -2.08 2.96
N GLN A 35 14.22 -1.73 4.10
CA GLN A 35 15.20 -0.65 4.15
C GLN A 35 16.41 -0.95 3.25
N LEU A 36 16.96 -2.15 3.34
CA LEU A 36 18.10 -2.57 2.51
C LEU A 36 17.74 -2.60 1.02
N ILE A 37 16.55 -3.12 0.68
CA ILE A 37 16.05 -3.13 -0.70
C ILE A 37 15.89 -1.69 -1.22
N THR A 38 15.39 -0.78 -0.39
CA THR A 38 15.22 0.64 -0.76
C THR A 38 16.57 1.30 -1.02
N GLU A 39 17.60 1.03 -0.21
CA GLU A 39 18.97 1.50 -0.47
C GLU A 39 19.51 0.97 -1.80
N GLN A 40 19.32 -0.31 -2.10
CA GLN A 40 19.71 -0.87 -3.40
C GLN A 40 18.93 -0.22 -4.55
N THR A 41 17.64 0.01 -4.39
CA THR A 41 16.79 0.71 -5.37
C THR A 41 17.33 2.11 -5.66
N LYS A 42 17.70 2.88 -4.63
CA LYS A 42 18.30 4.20 -4.79
C LYS A 42 19.59 4.16 -5.62
N ILE A 43 20.38 3.11 -5.48
CA ILE A 43 21.62 2.91 -6.26
C ILE A 43 21.28 2.58 -7.72
N PHE A 44 20.42 1.59 -7.96
CA PHE A 44 20.07 1.16 -9.32
C PHE A 44 19.35 2.24 -10.14
N ASP A 45 18.48 3.01 -9.51
CA ASP A 45 17.67 4.03 -10.19
C ASP A 45 18.26 5.45 -10.04
N LYS A 46 19.53 5.57 -9.60
CA LYS A 46 20.17 6.85 -9.26
C LYS A 46 20.02 7.92 -10.32
N GLU A 47 20.23 7.59 -11.59
CA GLU A 47 20.13 8.55 -12.69
C GLU A 47 18.72 9.09 -12.85
N LEU A 48 17.72 8.21 -12.82
CA LEU A 48 16.32 8.58 -12.91
C LEU A 48 15.89 9.44 -11.70
N LEU A 49 16.27 9.04 -10.50
CA LEU A 49 15.94 9.75 -9.26
C LEU A 49 16.56 11.15 -9.25
N ASN A 50 17.84 11.28 -9.67
CA ASN A 50 18.47 12.56 -9.81
C ASN A 50 17.78 13.44 -10.87
N GLY A 51 17.42 12.86 -12.02
CA GLY A 51 16.68 13.55 -13.07
C GLY A 51 15.35 14.10 -12.57
N LEU A 52 14.59 13.31 -11.83
CA LEU A 52 13.32 13.70 -11.22
C LEU A 52 13.50 14.84 -10.19
N SER A 53 14.47 14.69 -9.28
CA SER A 53 14.78 15.75 -8.30
C SER A 53 15.17 17.07 -8.96
N ASN A 54 15.96 17.03 -10.03
CA ASN A 54 16.41 18.24 -10.76
C ASN A 54 15.26 19.00 -11.44
N VAL A 55 14.13 18.35 -11.70
CA VAL A 55 12.93 19.01 -12.24
C VAL A 55 11.89 19.36 -11.17
N GLY A 56 12.21 19.14 -9.89
CA GLY A 56 11.35 19.50 -8.77
C GLY A 56 10.35 18.40 -8.36
N PHE A 57 10.54 17.14 -8.81
CA PHE A 57 9.72 16.05 -8.33
C PHE A 57 10.11 15.70 -6.88
N GLU A 58 9.13 15.73 -5.97
CA GLU A 58 9.34 15.38 -4.57
C GLU A 58 9.38 13.85 -4.43
N LEU A 59 10.59 13.31 -4.22
CA LEU A 59 10.79 11.88 -4.01
C LEU A 59 10.42 11.49 -2.58
N ASP A 60 9.73 10.36 -2.44
CA ASP A 60 9.33 9.80 -1.16
C ASP A 60 9.66 8.29 -1.11
N PHE A 61 10.57 7.92 -0.23
CA PHE A 61 11.04 6.53 -0.05
C PHE A 61 10.27 5.76 1.04
N GLY A 62 9.13 6.29 1.47
CA GLY A 62 8.31 5.68 2.50
C GLY A 62 8.78 6.01 3.91
N GLU A 63 7.93 5.73 4.88
CA GLU A 63 8.23 5.91 6.30
C GLU A 63 9.41 5.03 6.68
N ASP A 64 10.40 5.61 7.37
CA ASP A 64 11.65 4.95 7.76
C ASP A 64 12.46 4.37 6.59
N ASP A 65 12.36 4.95 5.40
CA ASP A 65 13.05 4.47 4.18
C ASP A 65 12.70 3.03 3.78
N THR A 66 11.48 2.58 4.04
CA THR A 66 11.04 1.20 3.78
C THR A 66 10.48 0.98 2.37
N GLY A 67 10.42 2.03 1.54
CA GLY A 67 10.05 1.94 0.13
C GLY A 67 8.55 1.72 -0.13
N TRP A 68 8.25 1.40 -1.38
CA TRP A 68 6.88 1.33 -1.89
C TRP A 68 6.06 0.19 -1.29
N GLN A 69 6.67 -0.96 -0.99
CA GLN A 69 5.94 -2.10 -0.42
C GLN A 69 5.39 -1.81 0.96
N PHE A 70 6.14 -1.12 1.82
CA PHE A 70 5.61 -0.71 3.11
C PHE A 70 4.55 0.37 3.00
N LYS A 71 4.62 1.27 2.01
CA LYS A 71 3.51 2.18 1.69
C LYS A 71 2.24 1.40 1.35
N TYR A 72 2.38 0.35 0.52
CA TYR A 72 1.28 -0.54 0.21
C TYR A 72 0.72 -1.24 1.46
N LEU A 73 1.56 -1.84 2.29
CA LEU A 73 1.14 -2.53 3.52
C LEU A 73 0.53 -1.59 4.56
N ARG A 74 0.95 -0.32 4.61
CA ARG A 74 0.43 0.68 5.55
C ARG A 74 -0.90 1.30 5.11
N ARG A 75 -1.04 1.64 3.84
CA ARG A 75 -2.18 2.42 3.33
C ARG A 75 -2.71 2.02 1.95
N GLY A 76 -2.28 0.89 1.41
CA GLY A 76 -2.76 0.36 0.13
C GLY A 76 -2.27 1.10 -1.12
N GLY A 77 -1.38 2.11 -0.99
CA GLY A 77 -0.96 2.91 -2.13
C GLY A 77 0.07 3.99 -1.78
N GLY A 78 0.11 5.06 -2.59
CA GLY A 78 1.05 6.17 -2.43
C GLY A 78 2.36 5.98 -3.20
N TYR A 79 2.33 5.17 -4.27
CA TYR A 79 3.44 4.95 -5.20
C TYR A 79 2.90 4.70 -6.61
N TYR A 80 3.77 4.76 -7.60
CA TYR A 80 3.50 4.27 -8.97
C TYR A 80 4.71 3.53 -9.53
N PHE A 81 4.47 2.64 -10.49
CA PHE A 81 5.54 2.00 -11.24
C PHE A 81 5.84 2.79 -12.50
N ASN A 82 7.11 3.13 -12.69
CA ASN A 82 7.52 3.86 -13.89
C ASN A 82 7.48 2.94 -15.13
N VAL A 83 6.61 3.29 -16.07
CA VAL A 83 6.55 2.69 -17.41
C VAL A 83 6.74 3.80 -18.46
N GLY A 84 7.72 4.70 -18.20
CA GLY A 84 8.09 5.80 -19.08
C GLY A 84 7.62 7.20 -18.65
N CYS A 85 6.63 7.32 -17.76
CA CYS A 85 6.13 8.62 -17.30
C CYS A 85 7.22 9.46 -16.63
N SER A 86 8.05 8.86 -15.78
CA SER A 86 9.15 9.56 -15.11
C SER A 86 10.13 10.16 -16.12
N ASN A 87 10.41 9.47 -17.22
CA ASN A 87 11.31 9.98 -18.27
C ASN A 87 10.71 11.20 -18.94
N LEU A 88 9.40 11.19 -19.24
CA LEU A 88 8.70 12.33 -19.82
C LEU A 88 8.71 13.55 -18.88
N ILE A 89 8.63 13.32 -17.57
CA ILE A 89 8.74 14.38 -16.56
C ILE A 89 10.18 14.97 -16.57
N VAL A 90 11.20 14.11 -16.54
CA VAL A 90 12.61 14.52 -16.59
C VAL A 90 12.90 15.32 -17.87
N GLU A 91 12.35 14.90 -19.01
CA GLU A 91 12.45 15.59 -20.30
C GLU A 91 11.58 16.84 -20.41
N ARG A 92 10.83 17.19 -19.36
CA ARG A 92 9.88 18.31 -19.31
C ARG A 92 8.76 18.26 -20.38
N LYS A 93 8.46 17.06 -20.91
CA LYS A 93 7.32 16.80 -21.80
C LYS A 93 6.00 16.73 -21.02
N VAL A 94 6.07 16.36 -19.75
CA VAL A 94 4.97 16.45 -18.78
C VAL A 94 5.36 17.52 -17.76
N ARG A 95 4.54 18.56 -17.65
CA ARG A 95 4.74 19.63 -16.67
C ARG A 95 4.39 19.11 -15.28
N LEU A 96 5.28 19.37 -14.33
CA LEU A 96 5.05 19.11 -12.92
C LEU A 96 4.47 20.37 -12.26
N VAL A 97 3.45 20.18 -11.44
CA VAL A 97 2.85 21.20 -10.58
C VAL A 97 2.69 20.58 -9.19
N GLN A 98 3.14 21.29 -8.16
CA GLN A 98 2.96 20.82 -6.78
C GLN A 98 1.52 21.06 -6.33
N PHE A 99 0.90 20.04 -5.75
CA PHE A 99 -0.48 20.15 -5.26
C PHE A 99 -0.61 21.25 -4.19
N SER A 100 0.44 21.48 -3.43
CA SER A 100 0.49 22.53 -2.40
C SER A 100 0.38 23.96 -2.97
N GLU A 101 0.66 24.16 -4.26
CA GLU A 101 0.55 25.45 -4.96
C GLU A 101 -0.88 25.76 -5.42
N ILE A 102 -1.74 24.72 -5.50
CA ILE A 102 -3.13 24.86 -5.95
C ILE A 102 -3.99 25.39 -4.80
N ASP A 103 -4.78 26.43 -5.07
CA ASP A 103 -5.79 26.96 -4.17
C ASP A 103 -7.12 26.22 -4.34
N GLY A 104 -7.56 26.01 -5.59
CA GLY A 104 -8.79 25.30 -5.86
C GLY A 104 -9.06 25.03 -7.33
N LEU A 105 -10.15 24.28 -7.56
CA LEU A 105 -10.71 24.06 -8.88
C LEU A 105 -11.66 25.22 -9.23
N ILE A 106 -11.58 25.67 -10.48
CA ILE A 106 -12.47 26.66 -11.05
C ILE A 106 -13.21 26.07 -12.25
N SER A 107 -14.17 26.78 -12.81
CA SER A 107 -15.06 26.27 -13.87
C SER A 107 -14.35 25.77 -15.13
N ASP A 108 -13.15 26.27 -15.41
CA ASP A 108 -12.37 25.95 -16.61
C ASP A 108 -10.90 25.55 -16.31
N GLY A 109 -10.58 25.17 -15.07
CA GLY A 109 -9.23 24.79 -14.71
C GLY A 109 -8.92 24.80 -13.22
N VAL A 110 -7.74 25.26 -12.87
CA VAL A 110 -7.26 25.42 -11.49
C VAL A 110 -6.78 26.85 -11.24
N GLU A 111 -6.96 27.32 -10.02
CA GLU A 111 -6.39 28.57 -9.50
C GLU A 111 -5.27 28.24 -8.52
N PHE A 112 -4.14 28.94 -8.65
CA PHE A 112 -2.99 28.80 -7.77
C PHE A 112 -3.06 29.82 -6.64
N LYS A 113 -2.41 29.53 -5.52
CA LYS A 113 -2.35 30.42 -4.34
C LYS A 113 -1.75 31.80 -4.62
N ASN A 114 -0.97 31.93 -5.67
CA ASN A 114 -0.44 33.22 -6.14
C ASN A 114 -1.43 34.02 -7.03
N GLY A 115 -2.63 33.47 -7.27
CA GLY A 115 -3.67 34.06 -8.10
C GLY A 115 -3.58 33.73 -9.60
N ASP A 116 -2.54 32.99 -10.03
CA ASP A 116 -2.44 32.52 -11.42
C ASP A 116 -3.51 31.47 -11.71
N ARG A 117 -3.90 31.35 -12.99
CA ARG A 117 -4.87 30.35 -13.44
C ARG A 117 -4.30 29.50 -14.56
N LEU A 118 -4.59 28.19 -14.49
CA LEU A 118 -4.27 27.25 -15.54
C LEU A 118 -5.56 26.64 -16.08
N LYS A 119 -5.83 26.90 -17.36
CA LYS A 119 -6.98 26.31 -18.04
C LYS A 119 -6.73 24.86 -18.35
N LEU A 120 -7.72 24.00 -18.09
CA LEU A 120 -7.65 22.56 -18.27
C LEU A 120 -8.92 22.05 -18.94
N ASP A 121 -8.78 21.10 -19.86
CA ASP A 121 -9.90 20.43 -20.51
C ASP A 121 -10.42 19.24 -19.66
N LEU A 122 -9.54 18.63 -18.84
CA LEU A 122 -9.84 17.49 -17.99
C LEU A 122 -8.99 17.51 -16.73
N VAL A 123 -9.60 17.18 -15.59
CA VAL A 123 -8.91 16.92 -14.34
C VAL A 123 -9.20 15.48 -13.90
N VAL A 124 -8.15 14.70 -13.64
CA VAL A 124 -8.27 13.33 -13.13
C VAL A 124 -7.83 13.30 -11.68
N LEU A 125 -8.76 12.99 -10.78
CA LEU A 125 -8.51 12.85 -9.35
C LEU A 125 -8.07 11.42 -9.03
N ALA A 126 -6.77 11.18 -8.98
CA ALA A 126 -6.17 9.90 -8.61
C ALA A 126 -5.81 9.87 -7.10
N THR A 127 -6.77 10.19 -6.24
CA THR A 127 -6.58 10.46 -4.81
C THR A 127 -6.66 9.22 -3.92
N GLY A 128 -6.82 8.02 -4.50
CA GLY A 128 -6.96 6.76 -3.77
C GLY A 128 -8.40 6.44 -3.42
N PHE A 129 -8.56 5.57 -2.43
CA PHE A 129 -9.87 5.05 -1.98
C PHE A 129 -10.01 5.25 -0.48
N GLU A 130 -11.24 5.32 -0.02
CA GLU A 130 -11.56 5.19 1.40
C GLU A 130 -11.29 3.75 1.89
N GLY A 131 -11.05 3.58 3.19
CA GLY A 131 -10.80 2.27 3.78
C GLY A 131 -11.97 1.30 3.63
N GLN A 132 -11.69 0.01 3.74
CA GLN A 132 -12.73 -1.03 3.62
C GLN A 132 -13.81 -0.90 4.71
N GLU A 133 -13.49 -0.31 5.85
CA GLU A 133 -14.44 0.00 6.93
C GLU A 133 -15.58 0.91 6.48
N PHE A 134 -15.37 1.76 5.50
CA PHE A 134 -16.43 2.58 4.90
C PHE A 134 -17.50 1.71 4.21
N ILE A 135 -17.05 0.76 3.38
CA ILE A 135 -17.94 -0.20 2.70
C ILE A 135 -18.70 -1.07 3.73
N ILE A 136 -18.02 -1.51 4.80
CA ILE A 136 -18.66 -2.27 5.87
C ILE A 136 -19.75 -1.46 6.55
N LYS A 137 -19.51 -0.19 6.80
CA LYS A 137 -20.50 0.72 7.38
C LYS A 137 -21.72 0.88 6.48
N GLU A 138 -21.53 1.00 5.18
CA GLU A 138 -22.62 1.10 4.21
C GLU A 138 -23.43 -0.20 4.10
N MET A 139 -22.75 -1.36 4.06
CA MET A 139 -23.39 -2.66 3.86
C MET A 139 -24.06 -3.20 5.13
N PHE A 140 -23.46 -3.03 6.29
CA PHE A 140 -23.85 -3.69 7.55
C PHE A 140 -24.17 -2.72 8.68
N GLY A 141 -23.98 -1.42 8.46
CA GLY A 141 -24.26 -0.37 9.43
C GLY A 141 -23.10 -0.08 10.38
N ALA A 142 -23.20 1.07 11.08
CA ALA A 142 -22.14 1.59 11.94
C ALA A 142 -21.73 0.64 13.05
N LYS A 143 -22.70 -0.03 13.70
CA LYS A 143 -22.41 -0.95 14.83
C LYS A 143 -21.45 -2.07 14.43
N ILE A 144 -21.62 -2.66 13.25
CA ILE A 144 -20.73 -3.72 12.75
C ILE A 144 -19.38 -3.13 12.35
N ALA A 145 -19.39 -1.99 11.65
CA ALA A 145 -18.15 -1.31 11.27
C ALA A 145 -17.30 -0.93 12.51
N ASP A 146 -17.93 -0.39 13.54
CA ASP A 146 -17.25 -0.03 14.81
C ASP A 146 -16.71 -1.27 15.54
N SER A 147 -17.43 -2.40 15.49
CA SER A 147 -17.00 -3.68 16.05
C SER A 147 -15.77 -4.25 15.32
N VAL A 148 -15.69 -4.11 14.01
CA VAL A 148 -14.54 -4.52 13.21
C VAL A 148 -13.35 -3.57 13.43
N GLY A 149 -13.59 -2.27 13.39
CA GLY A 149 -12.55 -1.25 13.42
C GLY A 149 -11.78 -1.13 12.10
N PRO A 150 -10.61 -0.44 12.13
CA PRO A 150 -9.82 -0.21 10.93
C PRO A 150 -9.32 -1.51 10.29
N ILE A 151 -9.42 -1.58 8.96
CA ILE A 151 -8.95 -2.70 8.15
C ILE A 151 -7.73 -2.24 7.35
N TRP A 152 -6.70 -3.12 7.27
CA TRP A 152 -5.43 -2.79 6.63
C TRP A 152 -4.52 -1.87 7.47
N GLY A 153 -3.25 -1.75 7.06
CA GLY A 153 -2.22 -1.11 7.87
C GLY A 153 -1.83 -1.96 9.08
N PHE A 154 -0.81 -1.55 9.80
CA PHE A 154 -0.30 -2.31 10.94
C PHE A 154 -0.97 -1.89 12.25
N ASN A 155 -1.22 -2.86 13.09
CA ASN A 155 -1.58 -2.63 14.46
C ASN A 155 -0.33 -2.26 15.29
N SER A 156 -0.49 -1.32 16.20
CA SER A 156 0.64 -0.75 16.95
C SER A 156 1.25 -1.71 17.99
N GLN A 157 0.50 -2.70 18.45
CA GLN A 157 0.93 -3.64 19.50
C GLN A 157 1.60 -4.87 18.92
N GLN A 158 0.94 -5.53 17.95
CA GLN A 158 1.39 -6.81 17.38
C GLN A 158 2.21 -6.63 16.10
N GLN A 159 2.13 -5.44 15.49
CA GLN A 159 2.77 -5.14 14.20
C GLN A 159 2.31 -6.07 13.07
N GLU A 160 1.09 -6.56 13.18
CA GLU A 160 0.39 -7.38 12.19
C GLU A 160 -0.58 -6.52 11.37
N LEU A 161 -0.99 -7.00 10.19
CA LEU A 161 -2.02 -6.34 9.40
C LEU A 161 -3.37 -6.37 10.14
N ARG A 162 -3.96 -5.17 10.32
CA ARG A 162 -5.22 -5.04 11.08
C ARG A 162 -6.38 -5.70 10.36
N ASN A 163 -7.04 -6.62 11.06
CA ASN A 163 -8.28 -7.28 10.63
C ASN A 163 -8.19 -7.99 9.25
N MET A 164 -6.98 -8.30 8.79
CA MET A 164 -6.74 -9.03 7.55
C MET A 164 -6.25 -10.43 7.84
N TRP A 165 -6.91 -11.44 7.27
CA TRP A 165 -6.55 -12.85 7.40
C TRP A 165 -6.65 -13.40 8.82
N VAL A 166 -7.33 -12.68 9.70
CA VAL A 166 -7.49 -13.00 11.12
C VAL A 166 -8.95 -12.81 11.55
N ARG A 167 -9.28 -13.29 12.75
CA ARG A 167 -10.56 -12.97 13.42
C ARG A 167 -10.69 -11.45 13.58
N THR A 168 -11.91 -10.97 13.60
CA THR A 168 -12.23 -9.55 13.85
C THR A 168 -13.02 -9.41 15.15
N GLY A 169 -13.30 -8.17 15.55
CA GLY A 169 -14.24 -7.91 16.65
C GLY A 169 -15.69 -8.29 16.34
N GLN A 170 -16.03 -8.57 15.06
CA GLN A 170 -17.33 -9.05 14.63
C GLN A 170 -17.28 -10.55 14.33
N ALA A 171 -17.97 -11.34 15.13
CA ALA A 171 -18.05 -12.80 14.93
C ALA A 171 -18.54 -13.15 13.52
N GLY A 172 -17.85 -14.08 12.85
CA GLY A 172 -18.22 -14.59 11.53
C GLY A 172 -17.93 -13.66 10.36
N LEU A 173 -17.30 -12.48 10.58
CA LEU A 173 -16.89 -11.56 9.52
C LEU A 173 -15.37 -11.54 9.38
N TRP A 174 -14.90 -11.93 8.20
CA TRP A 174 -13.48 -12.09 7.88
C TRP A 174 -13.12 -11.29 6.64
N PHE A 175 -11.89 -10.79 6.60
CA PHE A 175 -11.41 -9.99 5.46
C PHE A 175 -10.25 -10.65 4.77
N ILE A 176 -10.31 -10.65 3.45
CA ILE A 176 -9.24 -11.03 2.55
C ILE A 176 -9.03 -9.91 1.53
N ALA A 177 -7.80 -9.49 1.34
CA ALA A 177 -7.44 -8.51 0.33
C ALA A 177 -5.95 -8.60 -0.01
N GLY A 178 -5.47 -7.68 -0.82
CA GLY A 178 -4.09 -7.61 -1.24
C GLY A 178 -3.84 -8.26 -2.59
N SER A 179 -2.60 -8.62 -2.86
CA SER A 179 -2.23 -9.29 -4.11
C SER A 179 -2.69 -10.75 -4.13
N PHE A 180 -2.77 -11.35 -5.33
CA PHE A 180 -3.04 -12.79 -5.46
C PHE A 180 -2.03 -13.66 -4.70
N ALA A 181 -0.76 -13.22 -4.61
CA ALA A 181 0.25 -13.90 -3.80
C ALA A 181 -0.12 -13.90 -2.32
N GLN A 182 -0.55 -12.77 -1.77
CA GLN A 182 -1.02 -12.69 -0.39
C GLN A 182 -2.26 -13.56 -0.17
N CYS A 183 -3.21 -13.58 -1.12
CA CYS A 183 -4.36 -14.46 -1.06
C CYS A 183 -3.93 -15.94 -1.03
N ARG A 184 -2.99 -16.36 -1.87
CA ARG A 184 -2.46 -17.73 -1.88
C ARG A 184 -1.80 -18.10 -0.55
N ILE A 185 -0.97 -17.20 -0.02
CA ILE A 185 -0.21 -17.42 1.23
C ILE A 185 -1.17 -17.53 2.41
N TYR A 186 -1.99 -16.51 2.63
CA TYR A 186 -2.71 -16.33 3.89
C TYR A 186 -4.08 -17.00 3.94
N SER A 187 -4.70 -17.38 2.80
CA SER A 187 -5.99 -18.09 2.80
C SER A 187 -5.93 -19.45 3.53
N LYS A 188 -4.78 -20.12 3.48
CA LYS A 188 -4.55 -21.38 4.20
C LYS A 188 -4.67 -21.18 5.72
N PHE A 189 -4.02 -20.13 6.25
CA PHE A 189 -4.06 -19.80 7.66
C PHE A 189 -5.44 -19.29 8.10
N LEU A 190 -6.11 -18.52 7.23
CA LEU A 190 -7.47 -18.08 7.48
C LEU A 190 -8.43 -19.26 7.54
N GLY A 191 -8.34 -20.22 6.62
CA GLY A 191 -9.15 -21.42 6.60
C GLY A 191 -8.98 -22.26 7.88
N LEU A 192 -7.75 -22.39 8.38
CA LEU A 192 -7.47 -23.06 9.66
C LEU A 192 -8.11 -22.33 10.85
N GLN A 193 -8.06 -21.00 10.90
CA GLN A 193 -8.72 -20.22 11.96
C GLN A 193 -10.23 -20.37 11.93
N ILE A 194 -10.86 -20.30 10.74
CA ILE A 194 -12.30 -20.49 10.58
C ILE A 194 -12.68 -21.89 11.10
N LYS A 195 -11.96 -22.92 10.69
CA LYS A 195 -12.22 -24.28 11.15
C LYS A 195 -12.03 -24.44 12.65
N ALA A 196 -11.00 -23.85 13.22
CA ALA A 196 -10.78 -23.85 14.66
C ALA A 196 -11.91 -23.16 15.46
N CYS A 197 -12.48 -22.08 14.92
CA CYS A 197 -13.66 -21.44 15.49
C CYS A 197 -14.90 -22.37 15.44
N GLU A 198 -15.12 -23.03 14.30
CA GLU A 198 -16.26 -23.96 14.13
C GLU A 198 -16.18 -25.16 15.09
N GLU A 199 -14.98 -25.64 15.34
CA GLU A 199 -14.74 -26.75 16.31
C GLU A 199 -14.66 -26.26 17.77
N GLY A 200 -14.83 -24.96 18.02
CA GLY A 200 -14.77 -24.39 19.38
C GLY A 200 -13.38 -24.41 20.03
N LEU A 201 -12.33 -24.57 19.23
CA LEU A 201 -10.93 -24.55 19.69
C LEU A 201 -10.41 -23.15 20.01
N ILE A 202 -10.95 -22.15 19.35
CA ILE A 202 -10.65 -20.73 19.58
C ILE A 202 -11.95 -19.92 19.55
N PRO A 203 -12.01 -18.74 20.23
CA PRO A 203 -13.20 -17.88 20.20
C PRO A 203 -13.45 -17.30 18.80
N LEU A 204 -14.72 -16.96 18.49
CA LEU A 204 -15.15 -16.40 17.21
C LEU A 204 -14.66 -14.95 16.97
N THR A 205 -14.31 -14.23 18.03
CA THR A 205 -13.81 -12.85 17.97
C THR A 205 -12.39 -12.77 18.53
N GLN A 206 -11.69 -11.68 18.19
CA GLN A 206 -10.42 -11.33 18.85
C GLN A 206 -10.62 -10.96 20.30
#